data_f3cfec738452b1197bf7e19d85b16f5e
#
_entry.id   f3cfec738452b1197bf7e19d85b16f5e
#
_cell.length_a   1.000
_cell.length_b   1.000
_cell.length_c   1.000
_cell.angle_alpha   90.00
_cell.angle_beta   90.00
_cell.angle_gamma   90.00
#
_symmetry.space_group_name_H-M   'P 1'
#
loop_
_entity.id
_entity.type
_entity.pdbx_description
1 polymer ?
#
loop_
_entity_poly.entity_id
_entity_poly.type
_entity_poly.pdbx_seq_one_letter_code
_entity_poly.pdbx_strand_id
1 'polypeptide(L)'
;MKKYIIKNADGSEQTVMRAIHESREEAGRELMRYLSYHNESWDVDNHLSPFDFVLVEVECKEINEVITDFESARKALGGKPNADFTVAKKILSGNVVQFEDVARLVTDINPKHIETLIALNKLFTIAQAWNKEDGFVPDFSDRCQDKWIPWFDYDKNTARFMFRNTFNAPTNAYNFSSRLCFKTFARAKQFGKQFADLFNKVFL
;
A
#
# COMPACT_ATOMS: atom_id res chain seq x y z
N MET A 1 -3.60 9.29 -13.31
CA MET A 1 -3.40 8.22 -14.33
C MET A 1 -4.76 7.78 -14.84
N LYS A 2 -4.90 7.58 -16.17
CA LYS A 2 -6.16 7.10 -16.79
C LYS A 2 -6.24 5.59 -16.61
N LYS A 3 -7.35 5.12 -16.06
CA LYS A 3 -7.67 3.71 -15.88
C LYS A 3 -9.07 3.43 -16.41
N TYR A 4 -9.45 2.16 -16.50
CA TYR A 4 -10.72 1.76 -17.11
C TYR A 4 -11.50 0.86 -16.17
N ILE A 5 -12.81 1.10 -16.09
CA ILE A 5 -13.76 0.24 -15.39
C ILE A 5 -14.83 -0.23 -16.35
N ILE A 6 -15.40 -1.40 -16.09
CA ILE A 6 -16.50 -1.97 -16.85
C ILE A 6 -17.81 -1.65 -16.12
N LYS A 7 -18.75 -1.00 -16.79
CA LYS A 7 -20.09 -0.71 -16.28
C LYS A 7 -21.14 -1.36 -17.18
N ASN A 8 -22.37 -1.44 -16.70
CA ASN A 8 -23.50 -1.78 -17.55
C ASN A 8 -23.75 -0.67 -18.58
N ALA A 9 -24.39 -0.97 -19.70
CA ALA A 9 -24.69 0.00 -20.76
C ALA A 9 -25.52 1.19 -20.28
N ASP A 10 -26.34 1.02 -19.24
CA ASP A 10 -27.10 2.08 -18.57
C ASP A 10 -26.25 2.95 -17.64
N GLY A 11 -24.95 2.67 -17.50
CA GLY A 11 -24.01 3.36 -16.62
C GLY A 11 -24.00 2.90 -15.17
N SER A 12 -24.84 1.95 -14.80
CA SER A 12 -24.84 1.38 -13.45
C SER A 12 -23.57 0.55 -13.17
N GLU A 13 -23.22 0.41 -11.89
CA GLU A 13 -22.04 -0.34 -11.50
C GLU A 13 -22.24 -1.84 -11.68
N GLN A 14 -21.23 -2.49 -12.26
CA GLN A 14 -21.14 -3.94 -12.33
C GLN A 14 -20.79 -4.56 -10.98
N THR A 15 -21.50 -5.59 -10.58
CA THR A 15 -21.23 -6.30 -9.31
C THR A 15 -20.13 -7.35 -9.43
N VAL A 16 -19.90 -7.88 -10.63
CA VAL A 16 -18.99 -9.01 -10.89
C VAL A 16 -17.62 -8.53 -11.39
N MET A 17 -17.58 -7.54 -12.29
CA MET A 17 -16.35 -7.01 -12.88
C MET A 17 -16.01 -5.64 -12.28
N ARG A 18 -15.67 -5.62 -10.98
CA ARG A 18 -15.36 -4.39 -10.25
C ARG A 18 -13.88 -3.96 -10.32
N ALA A 19 -13.07 -4.71 -11.03
CA ALA A 19 -11.65 -4.42 -11.13
C ALA A 19 -11.39 -3.13 -11.92
N ILE A 20 -10.35 -2.40 -11.53
CA ILE A 20 -9.82 -1.26 -12.27
C ILE A 20 -8.70 -1.78 -13.15
N HIS A 21 -8.76 -1.48 -14.44
CA HIS A 21 -7.81 -1.96 -15.44
C HIS A 21 -6.85 -0.85 -15.86
N GLU A 22 -5.59 -1.20 -16.12
CA GLU A 22 -4.54 -0.26 -16.49
C GLU A 22 -4.69 0.27 -17.93
N SER A 23 -5.37 -0.49 -18.80
CA SER A 23 -5.63 -0.08 -20.18
C SER A 23 -7.02 -0.49 -20.66
N ARG A 24 -7.48 0.17 -21.75
CA ARG A 24 -8.75 -0.16 -22.40
C ARG A 24 -8.72 -1.59 -22.97
N GLU A 25 -7.58 -2.02 -23.49
CA GLU A 25 -7.38 -3.36 -24.05
C GLU A 25 -7.48 -4.43 -22.97
N GLU A 26 -6.93 -4.16 -21.79
CA GLU A 26 -7.03 -5.08 -20.66
C GLU A 26 -8.48 -5.20 -20.17
N ALA A 27 -9.18 -4.10 -19.99
CA ALA A 27 -10.59 -4.09 -19.64
C ALA A 27 -11.45 -4.83 -20.70
N GLY A 28 -11.14 -4.63 -21.98
CA GLY A 28 -11.82 -5.34 -23.07
C GLY A 28 -11.57 -6.85 -23.05
N ARG A 29 -10.34 -7.29 -22.81
CA ARG A 29 -10.02 -8.73 -22.66
C ARG A 29 -10.76 -9.35 -21.47
N GLU A 30 -10.83 -8.66 -20.36
CA GLU A 30 -11.53 -9.16 -19.16
C GLU A 30 -13.03 -9.26 -19.42
N LEU A 31 -13.63 -8.27 -20.08
CA LEU A 31 -15.03 -8.31 -20.52
C LEU A 31 -15.30 -9.52 -21.42
N MET A 32 -14.46 -9.75 -22.44
CA MET A 32 -14.64 -10.87 -23.36
C MET A 32 -14.50 -12.22 -22.65
N ARG A 33 -13.57 -12.34 -21.71
CA ARG A 33 -13.40 -13.54 -20.88
C ARG A 33 -14.64 -13.79 -20.02
N TYR A 34 -15.18 -12.75 -19.41
CA TYR A 34 -16.40 -12.85 -18.61
C TYR A 34 -17.61 -13.29 -19.47
N LEU A 35 -17.80 -12.69 -20.65
CA LEU A 35 -18.89 -13.03 -21.56
C LEU A 35 -18.81 -14.49 -22.04
N SER A 36 -17.60 -14.95 -22.39
CA SER A 36 -17.37 -16.35 -22.78
C SER A 36 -17.81 -17.30 -21.67
N TYR A 37 -17.30 -17.09 -20.46
CA TYR A 37 -17.64 -17.93 -19.31
C TYR A 37 -19.13 -17.87 -18.95
N HIS A 38 -19.73 -16.68 -18.97
CA HIS A 38 -21.15 -16.50 -18.67
C HIS A 38 -22.03 -17.23 -19.69
N ASN A 39 -21.77 -17.01 -20.98
CA ASN A 39 -22.59 -17.55 -22.06
C ASN A 39 -22.43 -19.09 -22.22
N GLU A 40 -21.30 -19.66 -21.79
CA GLU A 40 -21.13 -21.12 -21.69
C GLU A 40 -21.97 -21.76 -20.59
N SER A 41 -22.33 -20.99 -19.57
CA SER A 41 -22.97 -21.49 -18.34
C SER A 41 -24.49 -21.28 -18.31
N TRP A 42 -25.07 -20.52 -19.27
CA TRP A 42 -26.47 -20.12 -19.29
C TRP A 42 -27.17 -20.47 -20.61
N ASP A 43 -28.50 -20.61 -20.55
CA ASP A 43 -29.32 -20.79 -21.75
C ASP A 43 -29.21 -19.56 -22.69
N VAL A 44 -29.42 -19.80 -23.99
CA VAL A 44 -29.25 -18.79 -25.05
C VAL A 44 -30.06 -17.51 -24.80
N ASP A 45 -31.25 -17.61 -24.17
CA ASP A 45 -32.08 -16.46 -23.84
C ASP A 45 -31.49 -15.54 -22.75
N ASN A 46 -30.48 -16.02 -22.02
CA ASN A 46 -29.76 -15.27 -20.97
C ASN A 46 -28.35 -14.87 -21.37
N HIS A 47 -27.97 -15.03 -22.63
CA HIS A 47 -26.65 -14.64 -23.10
C HIS A 47 -26.47 -13.13 -23.05
N LEU A 48 -25.32 -12.70 -22.53
CA LEU A 48 -24.90 -11.32 -22.49
C LEU A 48 -24.11 -10.95 -23.76
N SER A 49 -24.31 -9.74 -24.22
CA SER A 49 -23.59 -9.16 -25.36
C SER A 49 -22.55 -8.15 -24.89
N PRO A 50 -21.46 -7.91 -25.65
CA PRO A 50 -20.55 -6.80 -25.39
C PRO A 50 -21.25 -5.43 -25.36
N PHE A 51 -22.40 -5.29 -26.03
CA PHE A 51 -23.19 -4.05 -26.04
C PHE A 51 -23.97 -3.79 -24.74
N ASP A 52 -24.07 -4.80 -23.87
CA ASP A 52 -24.67 -4.66 -22.54
C ASP A 52 -23.72 -3.96 -21.55
N PHE A 53 -22.49 -3.65 -21.98
CA PHE A 53 -21.44 -3.06 -21.17
C PHE A 53 -20.78 -1.86 -21.85
N VAL A 54 -20.22 -1.00 -21.02
CA VAL A 54 -19.44 0.17 -21.46
C VAL A 54 -18.11 0.22 -20.69
N LEU A 55 -17.04 0.48 -21.43
CA LEU A 55 -15.72 0.73 -20.84
C LEU A 55 -15.58 2.22 -20.54
N VAL A 56 -15.59 2.57 -19.26
CA VAL A 56 -15.53 3.96 -18.80
C VAL A 56 -14.11 4.29 -18.38
N GLU A 57 -13.57 5.35 -18.95
CA GLU A 57 -12.29 5.93 -18.50
C GLU A 57 -12.52 6.65 -17.17
N VAL A 58 -11.70 6.36 -16.17
CA VAL A 58 -11.71 6.99 -14.85
C VAL A 58 -10.34 7.56 -14.54
N GLU A 59 -10.30 8.74 -13.98
CA GLU A 59 -9.06 9.30 -13.44
C GLU A 59 -8.81 8.72 -12.05
N CYS A 60 -7.79 7.89 -11.95
CA CYS A 60 -7.30 7.38 -10.65
C CYS A 60 -6.09 8.17 -10.21
N LYS A 61 -6.11 8.64 -8.98
CA LYS A 61 -4.92 9.20 -8.35
C LYS A 61 -3.89 8.10 -8.10
N GLU A 62 -2.63 8.45 -8.21
CA GLU A 62 -1.54 7.54 -7.82
C GLU A 62 -1.58 7.30 -6.30
N ILE A 63 -1.10 6.13 -5.86
CA ILE A 63 -1.09 5.76 -4.44
C ILE A 63 -0.37 6.83 -3.61
N ASN A 64 0.74 7.33 -4.10
CA ASN A 64 1.51 8.37 -3.43
C ASN A 64 0.82 9.75 -3.37
N GLU A 65 -0.24 9.96 -4.15
CA GLU A 65 -1.12 11.15 -4.06
C GLU A 65 -2.28 10.95 -3.08
N VAL A 66 -2.70 9.71 -2.86
CA VAL A 66 -3.82 9.35 -1.97
C VAL A 66 -3.33 9.03 -0.57
N ILE A 67 -2.24 8.27 -0.47
CA ILE A 67 -1.65 7.84 0.80
C ILE A 67 -0.34 8.59 0.99
N THR A 68 -0.45 9.82 1.49
CA THR A 68 0.64 10.78 1.62
C THR A 68 1.27 10.81 3.00
N ASP A 69 0.56 10.28 4.01
CA ASP A 69 0.97 10.33 5.40
C ASP A 69 0.39 9.15 6.21
N PHE A 70 0.68 9.16 7.51
CA PHE A 70 0.19 8.13 8.43
C PHE A 70 -1.34 8.12 8.58
N GLU A 71 -2.01 9.28 8.59
CA GLU A 71 -3.46 9.35 8.78
C GLU A 71 -4.22 8.83 7.55
N SER A 72 -3.79 9.19 6.35
CA SER A 72 -4.35 8.66 5.11
C SER A 72 -4.11 7.15 4.98
N ALA A 73 -2.93 6.65 5.40
CA ALA A 73 -2.63 5.22 5.44
C ALA A 73 -3.54 4.47 6.41
N ARG A 74 -3.72 5.00 7.62
CA ARG A 74 -4.61 4.42 8.63
C ARG A 74 -6.05 4.34 8.14
N LYS A 75 -6.54 5.38 7.47
CA LYS A 75 -7.87 5.42 6.86
C LYS A 75 -8.02 4.36 5.77
N ALA A 76 -7.04 4.23 4.89
CA ALA A 76 -7.04 3.24 3.80
C ALA A 76 -7.04 1.79 4.33
N LEU A 77 -6.42 1.54 5.48
CA LEU A 77 -6.45 0.24 6.14
C LEU A 77 -7.77 -0.07 6.87
N GLY A 78 -8.74 0.87 6.88
CA GLY A 78 -10.02 0.70 7.56
C GLY A 78 -9.94 0.86 9.07
N GLY A 79 -8.90 1.51 9.56
CA GLY A 79 -8.65 1.73 10.98
C GLY A 79 -9.69 2.63 11.64
N LYS A 80 -10.73 2.03 12.19
CA LYS A 80 -11.52 2.69 13.24
C LYS A 80 -10.65 2.75 14.49
N PRO A 81 -10.59 3.90 15.19
CA PRO A 81 -9.90 3.96 16.47
C PRO A 81 -10.59 2.97 17.42
N ASN A 82 -9.85 1.95 17.85
CA ASN A 82 -10.34 1.07 18.89
C ASN A 82 -10.33 1.86 20.20
N ALA A 83 -11.50 2.06 20.82
CA ALA A 83 -11.68 2.90 22.00
C ALA A 83 -10.86 2.40 23.21
N ASP A 84 -10.53 1.11 23.23
CA ASP A 84 -9.85 0.45 24.36
C ASP A 84 -8.34 0.68 24.41
N PHE A 85 -7.74 1.32 23.39
CA PHE A 85 -6.31 1.58 23.30
C PHE A 85 -5.97 3.07 23.31
N THR A 86 -6.42 3.80 24.32
CA THR A 86 -6.21 5.26 24.39
C THR A 86 -4.71 5.63 24.35
N VAL A 87 -3.86 4.88 25.04
CA VAL A 87 -2.41 5.14 25.06
C VAL A 87 -1.75 4.71 23.73
N ALA A 88 -2.08 3.52 23.24
CA ALA A 88 -1.62 3.07 21.92
C ALA A 88 -2.08 4.03 20.82
N LYS A 89 -3.31 4.55 20.89
CA LYS A 89 -3.84 5.55 19.97
C LYS A 89 -3.04 6.85 20.01
N LYS A 90 -2.68 7.35 21.19
CA LYS A 90 -1.85 8.55 21.35
C LYS A 90 -0.46 8.35 20.77
N ILE A 91 0.17 7.20 21.00
CA ILE A 91 1.48 6.87 20.43
C ILE A 91 1.38 6.77 18.90
N LEU A 92 0.39 6.05 18.38
CA LEU A 92 0.17 5.86 16.94
C LEU A 92 -0.19 7.15 16.21
N SER A 93 -0.84 8.10 16.89
CA SER A 93 -1.15 9.42 16.33
C SER A 93 0.02 10.40 16.39
N GLY A 94 1.15 9.99 16.98
CA GLY A 94 2.30 10.88 17.17
C GLY A 94 2.13 11.92 18.26
N ASN A 95 1.01 11.89 19.00
CA ASN A 95 0.80 12.67 20.23
C ASN A 95 1.44 11.88 21.35
N VAL A 96 2.66 12.10 21.62
CA VAL A 96 3.27 11.53 22.78
C VAL A 96 3.10 12.43 23.96
N VAL A 97 2.77 12.04 24.88
CA VAL A 97 2.71 11.14 25.78
C VAL A 97 3.91 11.05 26.67
N GLN A 98 3.62 11.09 27.86
CA GLN A 98 4.67 10.89 28.85
C GLN A 98 5.08 9.44 28.89
N PHE A 99 6.33 9.17 29.25
CA PHE A 99 6.90 7.83 29.31
C PHE A 99 6.09 6.88 30.20
N GLU A 100 5.51 7.37 31.27
CA GLU A 100 4.69 6.63 32.20
C GLU A 100 3.45 6.00 31.54
N ASP A 101 2.90 6.66 30.53
CA ASP A 101 1.78 6.12 29.76
C ASP A 101 2.21 4.96 28.86
N VAL A 102 3.45 5.00 28.36
CA VAL A 102 4.04 3.94 27.54
C VAL A 102 4.48 2.77 28.41
N ALA A 103 5.07 3.04 29.56
CA ALA A 103 5.54 2.04 30.50
C ALA A 103 4.42 1.14 31.04
N ARG A 104 3.17 1.61 31.06
CA ARG A 104 2.00 0.79 31.41
C ARG A 104 1.67 -0.27 30.36
N LEU A 105 2.07 -0.06 29.12
CA LEU A 105 1.82 -1.00 28.01
C LEU A 105 2.99 -1.92 27.74
N VAL A 106 4.22 -1.43 27.97
CA VAL A 106 5.45 -2.16 27.68
C VAL A 106 6.47 -1.81 28.76
N THR A 107 6.81 -2.77 29.57
CA THR A 107 7.63 -2.59 30.76
C THR A 107 9.08 -2.17 30.51
N ASP A 108 9.60 -2.27 29.26
CA ASP A 108 11.03 -2.16 28.98
C ASP A 108 11.39 -1.24 27.81
N ILE A 109 10.58 -0.22 27.49
CA ILE A 109 10.94 0.75 26.45
C ILE A 109 11.86 1.83 27.01
N ASN A 110 13.06 1.94 26.43
CA ASN A 110 13.94 3.07 26.69
C ASN A 110 13.31 4.36 26.14
N PRO A 111 13.13 5.43 26.96
CA PRO A 111 12.55 6.69 26.53
C PRO A 111 13.23 7.31 25.30
N LYS A 112 14.54 7.10 25.16
CA LYS A 112 15.32 7.60 24.01
C LYS A 112 14.92 6.97 22.68
N HIS A 113 14.27 5.80 22.70
CA HIS A 113 13.85 5.10 21.49
C HIS A 113 12.41 5.42 21.06
N ILE A 114 11.65 6.19 21.84
CA ILE A 114 10.22 6.42 21.58
C ILE A 114 9.99 7.07 20.23
N GLU A 115 10.74 8.12 19.88
CA GLU A 115 10.60 8.79 18.58
C GLU A 115 10.93 7.87 17.41
N THR A 116 11.98 7.07 17.54
CA THR A 116 12.36 6.04 16.56
C THR A 116 11.26 5.01 16.38
N LEU A 117 10.70 4.50 17.48
CA LEU A 117 9.60 3.52 17.43
C LEU A 117 8.33 4.10 16.80
N ILE A 118 8.01 5.36 17.09
CA ILE A 118 6.90 6.08 16.45
C ILE A 118 7.13 6.22 14.95
N ALA A 119 8.33 6.64 14.53
CA ALA A 119 8.67 6.78 13.13
C ALA A 119 8.60 5.44 12.39
N LEU A 120 9.12 4.39 12.99
CA LEU A 120 9.08 3.03 12.45
C LEU A 120 7.65 2.52 12.29
N ASN A 121 6.79 2.72 13.31
CA ASN A 121 5.38 2.37 13.23
C ASN A 121 4.66 3.12 12.10
N LYS A 122 4.95 4.41 11.91
CA LYS A 122 4.40 5.18 10.79
C LYS A 122 4.83 4.60 9.45
N LEU A 123 6.12 4.30 9.27
CA LEU A 123 6.64 3.69 8.05
C LEU A 123 5.94 2.35 7.75
N PHE A 124 5.81 1.47 8.74
CA PHE A 124 5.17 0.17 8.55
C PHE A 124 3.69 0.30 8.18
N THR A 125 2.97 1.22 8.81
CA THR A 125 1.55 1.44 8.53
C THR A 125 1.34 1.99 7.12
N ILE A 126 2.17 2.95 6.69
CA ILE A 126 2.09 3.51 5.35
C ILE A 126 2.48 2.46 4.29
N ALA A 127 3.55 1.70 4.53
CA ALA A 127 3.96 0.62 3.62
C ALA A 127 2.89 -0.47 3.50
N GLN A 128 2.25 -0.84 4.60
CA GLN A 128 1.14 -1.80 4.58
C GLN A 128 -0.05 -1.27 3.76
N ALA A 129 -0.38 0.01 3.89
CA ALA A 129 -1.45 0.63 3.12
C ALA A 129 -1.12 0.65 1.62
N TRP A 130 0.09 1.03 1.24
CA TRP A 130 0.55 1.00 -0.15
C TRP A 130 0.51 -0.42 -0.75
N ASN A 131 1.01 -1.41 0.00
CA ASN A 131 1.00 -2.80 -0.44
C ASN A 131 -0.41 -3.37 -0.58
N LYS A 132 -1.34 -2.97 0.30
CA LYS A 132 -2.76 -3.34 0.19
C LYS A 132 -3.37 -2.81 -1.11
N GLU A 133 -3.13 -1.55 -1.46
CA GLU A 133 -3.62 -0.95 -2.70
C GLU A 133 -2.99 -1.60 -3.96
N ASP A 134 -1.72 -2.00 -3.89
CA ASP A 134 -1.04 -2.74 -4.97
C ASP A 134 -1.42 -4.24 -5.03
N GLY A 135 -2.27 -4.73 -4.11
CA GLY A 135 -2.59 -6.14 -3.97
C GLY A 135 -1.35 -7.01 -3.71
N PHE A 136 -0.37 -6.46 -2.97
CA PHE A 136 0.91 -7.11 -2.73
C PHE A 136 1.01 -7.62 -1.28
N VAL A 137 1.23 -8.92 -1.16
CA VAL A 137 1.58 -9.59 0.10
C VAL A 137 2.96 -10.20 -0.07
N PRO A 138 3.99 -9.75 0.66
CA PRO A 138 5.33 -10.33 0.57
C PRO A 138 5.34 -11.79 1.06
N ASP A 139 5.75 -12.70 0.18
CA ASP A 139 5.98 -14.10 0.51
C ASP A 139 7.48 -14.43 0.40
N PHE A 140 8.16 -14.56 1.54
CA PHE A 140 9.59 -14.84 1.59
C PHE A 140 9.91 -16.32 1.31
N SER A 141 8.91 -17.19 1.20
CA SER A 141 9.08 -18.57 0.73
C SER A 141 9.13 -18.64 -0.80
N ASP A 142 8.49 -17.69 -1.49
CA ASP A 142 8.56 -17.57 -2.94
C ASP A 142 9.80 -16.77 -3.37
N ARG A 143 10.78 -17.48 -3.96
CA ARG A 143 12.01 -16.91 -4.50
C ARG A 143 11.82 -16.16 -5.82
N CYS A 144 10.72 -16.41 -6.51
CA CYS A 144 10.39 -15.75 -7.78
C CYS A 144 9.64 -14.43 -7.57
N GLN A 145 9.10 -14.19 -6.37
CA GLN A 145 8.44 -12.95 -6.06
C GLN A 145 9.47 -11.86 -5.77
N ASP A 146 9.46 -10.81 -6.59
CA ASP A 146 10.25 -9.60 -6.33
C ASP A 146 9.82 -8.88 -5.06
N LYS A 147 10.80 -8.43 -4.27
CA LYS A 147 10.61 -7.69 -3.02
C LYS A 147 11.57 -6.51 -2.97
N TRP A 148 11.13 -5.38 -3.52
CA TRP A 148 11.94 -4.18 -3.67
C TRP A 148 11.97 -3.35 -2.39
N ILE A 149 13.15 -2.97 -1.93
CA ILE A 149 13.40 -2.28 -0.67
C ILE A 149 14.08 -0.94 -0.96
N PRO A 150 13.66 0.19 -0.33
CA PRO A 150 14.38 1.45 -0.41
C PRO A 150 15.76 1.34 0.25
N TRP A 151 16.78 1.88 -0.43
CA TRP A 151 18.14 1.92 0.06
C TRP A 151 18.63 3.34 0.29
N PHE A 152 19.30 3.57 1.41
CA PHE A 152 19.78 4.88 1.84
C PHE A 152 21.28 4.82 2.15
N ASP A 153 21.99 5.88 1.76
CA ASP A 153 23.40 6.09 2.11
C ASP A 153 23.52 7.34 3.00
N TYR A 154 24.43 7.30 3.94
CA TYR A 154 24.72 8.44 4.79
C TYR A 154 25.53 9.50 4.02
N ASP A 155 25.00 10.70 3.95
CA ASP A 155 25.68 11.86 3.37
C ASP A 155 26.34 12.69 4.48
N LYS A 156 27.67 12.72 4.46
CA LYS A 156 28.47 13.46 5.44
C LYS A 156 28.27 14.97 5.39
N ASN A 157 27.91 15.52 4.22
CA ASN A 157 27.74 16.96 4.05
C ASN A 157 26.44 17.46 4.69
N THR A 158 25.38 16.67 4.62
CA THR A 158 24.09 17.00 5.20
C THR A 158 23.87 16.36 6.56
N ALA A 159 24.76 15.47 6.99
CA ALA A 159 24.64 14.64 8.20
C ALA A 159 23.30 13.86 8.25
N ARG A 160 22.85 13.35 7.10
CA ARG A 160 21.56 12.65 6.94
C ARG A 160 21.69 11.43 6.03
N PHE A 161 20.76 10.49 6.19
CA PHE A 161 20.58 9.42 5.22
C PHE A 161 19.75 9.90 4.04
N MET A 162 20.31 9.78 2.85
CA MET A 162 19.69 10.18 1.59
C MET A 162 19.27 8.94 0.81
N PHE A 163 18.06 8.98 0.23
CA PHE A 163 17.63 7.91 -0.65
C PHE A 163 18.59 7.76 -1.82
N ARG A 164 19.16 6.57 -1.98
CA ARG A 164 20.13 6.27 -3.04
C ARG A 164 19.54 5.49 -4.19
N ASN A 165 18.93 4.36 -3.88
CA ASN A 165 18.42 3.41 -4.87
C ASN A 165 17.40 2.47 -4.23
N THR A 166 17.01 1.44 -4.95
CA THR A 166 16.24 0.32 -4.43
C THR A 166 17.01 -0.98 -4.64
N PHE A 167 16.72 -1.94 -3.80
CA PHE A 167 17.35 -3.25 -3.80
C PHE A 167 16.28 -4.33 -3.84
N ASN A 168 16.46 -5.38 -4.68
CA ASN A 168 15.58 -6.54 -4.70
C ASN A 168 16.14 -7.65 -3.80
N ALA A 169 15.35 -8.07 -2.81
CA ALA A 169 15.71 -9.11 -1.86
C ALA A 169 14.61 -10.18 -1.77
N PRO A 170 14.52 -11.09 -2.75
CA PRO A 170 13.41 -12.04 -2.83
C PRO A 170 13.33 -13.01 -1.64
N THR A 171 14.46 -13.36 -1.03
CA THR A 171 14.52 -14.34 0.07
C THR A 171 15.08 -13.80 1.36
N ASN A 172 15.64 -12.60 1.35
CA ASN A 172 16.36 -12.04 2.49
C ASN A 172 15.60 -10.85 3.08
N ALA A 173 15.49 -10.83 4.41
CA ALA A 173 15.03 -9.66 5.13
C ALA A 173 16.23 -9.01 5.84
N TYR A 174 16.66 -7.85 5.38
CA TYR A 174 17.69 -7.05 6.04
C TYR A 174 17.03 -6.07 6.99
N ASN A 175 17.35 -6.14 8.26
CA ASN A 175 16.78 -5.28 9.30
C ASN A 175 15.23 -5.34 9.28
N PHE A 176 14.58 -4.20 9.09
CA PHE A 176 13.11 -4.08 9.03
C PHE A 176 12.53 -4.26 7.61
N SER A 177 13.34 -4.70 6.66
CA SER A 177 12.99 -4.72 5.24
C SER A 177 11.80 -5.62 4.90
N SER A 178 11.56 -6.68 5.68
CA SER A 178 10.38 -7.54 5.49
C SER A 178 9.03 -6.80 5.58
N ARG A 179 8.99 -5.67 6.28
CA ARG A 179 7.80 -4.82 6.38
C ARG A 179 7.87 -3.56 5.51
N LEU A 180 9.02 -3.29 4.89
CA LEU A 180 9.29 -2.13 4.06
C LEU A 180 9.70 -2.54 2.63
N CYS A 181 9.15 -3.66 2.15
CA CYS A 181 9.33 -4.11 0.78
C CYS A 181 8.05 -3.89 -0.04
N PHE A 182 8.24 -3.73 -1.33
CA PHE A 182 7.21 -3.32 -2.28
C PHE A 182 7.25 -4.20 -3.53
N LYS A 183 6.11 -4.29 -4.22
CA LYS A 183 5.92 -5.10 -5.43
C LYS A 183 6.88 -4.74 -6.56
N THR A 184 7.21 -3.45 -6.72
CA THR A 184 8.01 -2.97 -7.86
C THR A 184 9.12 -2.02 -7.43
N PHE A 185 10.16 -1.94 -8.27
CA PHE A 185 11.23 -0.95 -8.18
C PHE A 185 10.68 0.48 -8.04
N ALA A 186 9.71 0.84 -8.89
CA ALA A 186 9.12 2.18 -8.92
C ALA A 186 8.43 2.52 -7.59
N ARG A 187 7.71 1.56 -7.01
CA ARG A 187 7.00 1.71 -5.75
C ARG A 187 7.95 1.93 -4.57
N ALA A 188 8.99 1.09 -4.47
CA ALA A 188 10.03 1.25 -3.45
C ALA A 188 10.76 2.60 -3.57
N LYS A 189 11.06 3.02 -4.81
CA LYS A 189 11.69 4.32 -5.09
C LYS A 189 10.82 5.50 -4.68
N GLN A 190 9.53 5.48 -5.01
CA GLN A 190 8.58 6.52 -4.61
C GLN A 190 8.50 6.60 -3.08
N PHE A 191 8.31 5.46 -2.42
CA PHE A 191 8.20 5.38 -0.97
C PHE A 191 9.46 5.91 -0.27
N GLY A 192 10.65 5.45 -0.69
CA GLY A 192 11.91 5.89 -0.11
C GLY A 192 12.14 7.40 -0.23
N LYS A 193 11.77 7.99 -1.37
CA LYS A 193 11.88 9.45 -1.57
C LYS A 193 10.87 10.23 -0.74
N GLN A 194 9.62 9.81 -0.75
CA GLN A 194 8.52 10.54 -0.09
C GLN A 194 8.64 10.55 1.42
N PHE A 195 9.11 9.44 2.00
CA PHE A 195 9.19 9.28 3.46
C PHE A 195 10.63 9.31 4.00
N ALA A 196 11.57 9.92 3.27
CA ALA A 196 12.97 10.03 3.68
C ALA A 196 13.16 10.64 5.08
N ASP A 197 12.33 11.58 5.48
CA ASP A 197 12.38 12.19 6.81
C ASP A 197 11.99 11.22 7.93
N LEU A 198 11.03 10.31 7.68
CA LEU A 198 10.70 9.26 8.65
C LEU A 198 11.83 8.24 8.76
N PHE A 199 12.47 7.89 7.64
CA PHE A 199 13.64 7.00 7.67
C PHE A 199 14.78 7.62 8.47
N ASN A 200 15.05 8.92 8.32
CA ASN A 200 16.08 9.60 9.11
C ASN A 200 15.80 9.56 10.62
N LYS A 201 14.54 9.63 11.05
CA LYS A 201 14.18 9.47 12.46
C LYS A 201 14.38 8.05 12.98
N VAL A 202 14.50 7.07 12.09
CA VAL A 202 14.79 5.68 12.46
C VAL A 202 16.29 5.41 12.47
N PHE A 203 17.04 6.04 11.57
CA PHE A 203 18.47 5.77 11.38
C PHE A 203 19.39 6.64 12.27
N LEU A 204 18.92 7.80 12.71
CA LEU A 204 19.65 8.78 13.54
C LEU A 204 19.11 8.81 14.97
#